data_aaa2389bbe6fedaacee84b82859052a9
#
_entry.id   aaa2389bbe6fedaacee84b82859052a9
#
_cell.length_a   1.000
_cell.length_b   1.000
_cell.length_c   1.000
_cell.angle_alpha   90.00
_cell.angle_beta   90.00
_cell.angle_gamma   90.00
#
_symmetry.space_group_name_H-M   'P 1'
#
loop_
_entity.id
_entity.type
_entity.pdbx_description
1 polymer ?
#
loop_
_entity_poly.entity_id
_entity_poly.type
_entity_poly.pdbx_seq_one_letter_code
_entity_poly.pdbx_strand_id
1 'polypeptide(L)'
;EEIVSSFNSYVDHFNNTNKDKIESGQLEKLDYSSTEFIEKASGIKTRPVIDKKNILDINKMMPAVLHEDESKLSIHAEVGIKAAQVAMKNANVTSSDIDAVILGTSHAARNYPSVAIEIQNELGIRGYAYDMLVGCSSTTFAINNAVSDISSGLADTVLVINPEISTPFVNYTKRDIHFIFGDGCVATVVSKNNTSNNSFKVIDRKLITKFSNNIRSDWSYLARAATDEKSHEDLLFYQNGNSVFKEVCPMVAE
;
A
#
# COMPACT_ATOMS: atom_id res chain seq x y z
N GLU A 1 18.90 -8.78 3.19
CA GLU A 1 19.81 -9.82 2.62
C GLU A 1 19.04 -10.81 1.75
N GLU A 2 17.96 -11.46 2.23
CA GLU A 2 17.26 -12.54 1.53
C GLU A 2 16.73 -12.10 0.15
N ILE A 3 16.07 -10.93 0.04
CA ILE A 3 15.57 -10.42 -1.24
C ILE A 3 16.70 -10.08 -2.21
N VAL A 4 17.84 -9.60 -1.72
CA VAL A 4 19.03 -9.36 -2.53
C VAL A 4 19.58 -10.65 -3.09
N SER A 5 19.67 -11.71 -2.27
CA SER A 5 20.12 -13.03 -2.72
C SER A 5 19.18 -13.61 -3.79
N SER A 6 17.87 -13.53 -3.58
CA SER A 6 16.87 -13.99 -4.54
C SER A 6 16.96 -13.20 -5.85
N PHE A 7 17.02 -11.86 -5.78
CA PHE A 7 17.18 -11.00 -6.95
C PHE A 7 18.46 -11.33 -7.73
N ASN A 8 19.60 -11.51 -7.05
CA ASN A 8 20.86 -11.83 -7.71
C ASN A 8 20.84 -13.22 -8.37
N SER A 9 20.14 -14.19 -7.77
CA SER A 9 19.90 -15.51 -8.40
C SER A 9 19.04 -15.37 -9.67
N TYR A 10 18.05 -14.48 -9.66
CA TYR A 10 17.27 -14.15 -10.85
C TYR A 10 18.15 -13.50 -11.92
N VAL A 11 19.02 -12.57 -11.55
CA VAL A 11 19.98 -11.91 -12.47
C VAL A 11 20.88 -12.94 -13.15
N ASP A 12 21.41 -13.91 -12.39
CA ASP A 12 22.21 -15.01 -12.94
C ASP A 12 21.41 -15.83 -13.94
N HIS A 13 20.20 -16.23 -13.55
CA HIS A 13 19.31 -17.00 -14.43
C HIS A 13 18.99 -16.23 -15.71
N PHE A 14 18.59 -14.96 -15.61
CA PHE A 14 18.26 -14.11 -16.75
C PHE A 14 19.45 -13.91 -17.70
N ASN A 15 20.61 -13.55 -17.17
CA ASN A 15 21.80 -13.27 -17.97
C ASN A 15 22.31 -14.53 -18.68
N ASN A 16 22.26 -15.69 -18.03
CA ASN A 16 22.67 -16.97 -18.62
C ASN A 16 21.68 -17.43 -19.71
N THR A 17 20.38 -17.31 -19.45
CA THR A 17 19.33 -17.72 -20.40
C THR A 17 19.33 -16.84 -21.66
N ASN A 18 19.66 -15.55 -21.52
CA ASN A 18 19.63 -14.58 -22.60
C ASN A 18 21.03 -14.22 -23.14
N LYS A 19 22.03 -15.06 -22.89
CA LYS A 19 23.43 -14.78 -23.22
C LYS A 19 23.63 -14.31 -24.67
N ASP A 20 23.07 -15.04 -25.65
CA ASP A 20 23.25 -14.71 -27.08
C ASP A 20 22.60 -13.36 -27.45
N LYS A 21 21.45 -13.03 -26.85
CA LYS A 21 20.79 -11.73 -27.05
C LYS A 21 21.53 -10.57 -26.43
N ILE A 22 22.16 -10.81 -25.28
CA ILE A 22 23.00 -9.83 -24.59
C ILE A 22 24.29 -9.59 -25.39
N GLU A 23 24.96 -10.65 -25.84
CA GLU A 23 26.19 -10.55 -26.66
C GLU A 23 25.93 -9.89 -28.02
N SER A 24 24.74 -10.06 -28.59
CA SER A 24 24.33 -9.37 -29.84
C SER A 24 23.84 -7.93 -29.62
N GLY A 25 23.72 -7.46 -28.38
CA GLY A 25 23.21 -6.11 -28.05
C GLY A 25 21.70 -5.94 -28.19
N GLN A 26 20.96 -7.04 -28.36
CA GLN A 26 19.48 -7.00 -28.41
C GLN A 26 18.82 -6.88 -27.04
N LEU A 27 19.53 -7.25 -25.98
CA LEU A 27 19.09 -7.15 -24.59
C LEU A 27 20.21 -6.57 -23.73
N GLU A 28 19.83 -5.74 -22.75
CA GLU A 28 20.79 -5.27 -21.76
C GLU A 28 21.01 -6.34 -20.68
N LYS A 29 22.25 -6.47 -20.26
CA LYS A 29 22.63 -7.32 -19.13
C LYS A 29 22.08 -6.71 -17.84
N LEU A 30 21.49 -7.54 -16.98
CA LEU A 30 21.05 -7.11 -15.66
C LEU A 30 22.23 -7.03 -14.68
N ASP A 31 22.22 -5.99 -13.85
CA ASP A 31 23.21 -5.77 -12.80
C ASP A 31 22.74 -6.35 -11.46
N TYR A 32 23.69 -6.83 -10.66
CA TYR A 32 23.43 -7.29 -9.30
C TYR A 32 23.00 -6.15 -8.37
N SER A 33 22.23 -6.48 -7.38
CA SER A 33 21.89 -5.63 -6.25
C SER A 33 22.74 -5.94 -5.03
N SER A 34 22.79 -5.03 -4.06
CA SER A 34 23.44 -5.26 -2.78
C SER A 34 22.69 -4.56 -1.65
N THR A 35 22.92 -5.03 -0.43
CA THR A 35 22.38 -4.40 0.78
C THR A 35 22.90 -2.98 0.95
N GLU A 36 24.16 -2.74 0.63
CA GLU A 36 24.80 -1.42 0.67
C GLU A 36 24.16 -0.44 -0.31
N PHE A 37 23.85 -0.92 -1.54
CA PHE A 37 23.13 -0.12 -2.52
C PHE A 37 21.77 0.30 -2.01
N ILE A 38 20.99 -0.64 -1.48
CA ILE A 38 19.63 -0.39 -0.96
C ILE A 38 19.70 0.59 0.22
N GLU A 39 20.56 0.33 1.19
CA GLU A 39 20.70 1.16 2.39
C GLU A 39 21.15 2.59 2.05
N LYS A 40 22.11 2.74 1.14
CA LYS A 40 22.58 4.05 0.68
C LYS A 40 21.52 4.81 -0.10
N ALA A 41 20.74 4.12 -0.94
CA ALA A 41 19.75 4.74 -1.80
C ALA A 41 18.46 5.12 -1.06
N SER A 42 18.08 4.38 0.00
CA SER A 42 16.76 4.48 0.61
C SER A 42 16.73 4.46 2.15
N GLY A 43 17.80 4.03 2.79
CA GLY A 43 17.82 3.77 4.25
C GLY A 43 17.07 2.51 4.67
N ILE A 44 16.53 1.73 3.71
CA ILE A 44 15.73 0.54 3.98
C ILE A 44 16.63 -0.62 4.41
N LYS A 45 16.30 -1.23 5.56
CA LYS A 45 16.99 -2.43 6.09
C LYS A 45 16.11 -3.67 6.03
N THR A 46 14.81 -3.50 6.31
CA THR A 46 13.83 -4.59 6.32
C THR A 46 12.49 -4.13 5.78
N ARG A 47 11.70 -5.09 5.29
CA ARG A 47 10.30 -4.92 4.91
C ARG A 47 9.49 -6.13 5.38
N PRO A 48 8.43 -5.94 6.18
CA PRO A 48 7.47 -7.00 6.42
C PRO A 48 6.73 -7.31 5.12
N VAL A 49 6.50 -8.59 4.85
CA VAL A 49 5.75 -9.07 3.69
C VAL A 49 4.86 -10.23 4.12
N ILE A 50 3.68 -10.34 3.53
CA ILE A 50 2.72 -11.41 3.87
C ILE A 50 3.18 -12.75 3.31
N ASP A 51 3.66 -12.79 2.08
CA ASP A 51 4.11 -14.02 1.42
C ASP A 51 5.58 -13.96 0.99
N LYS A 52 6.45 -14.15 1.96
CA LYS A 52 7.89 -14.21 1.74
C LYS A 52 8.30 -15.35 0.79
N LYS A 53 7.65 -16.52 0.90
CA LYS A 53 8.04 -17.72 0.16
C LYS A 53 7.97 -17.52 -1.36
N ASN A 54 6.86 -17.02 -1.86
CA ASN A 54 6.67 -16.83 -3.29
C ASN A 54 7.44 -15.60 -3.83
N ILE A 55 7.63 -14.56 -3.02
CA ILE A 55 8.47 -13.41 -3.38
C ILE A 55 9.94 -13.83 -3.60
N LEU A 56 10.46 -14.74 -2.78
CA LEU A 56 11.85 -15.20 -2.88
C LEU A 56 12.07 -16.33 -3.89
N ASP A 57 11.01 -16.91 -4.44
CA ASP A 57 11.10 -17.93 -5.50
C ASP A 57 11.35 -17.25 -6.85
N ILE A 58 12.54 -17.44 -7.43
CA ILE A 58 12.97 -16.80 -8.69
C ILE A 58 12.06 -17.13 -9.90
N ASN A 59 11.27 -18.21 -9.81
CA ASN A 59 10.33 -18.58 -10.87
C ASN A 59 8.96 -17.88 -10.72
N LYS A 60 8.71 -17.21 -9.60
CA LYS A 60 7.46 -16.52 -9.30
C LYS A 60 7.67 -15.03 -9.09
N MET A 61 8.54 -14.66 -8.14
CA MET A 61 8.86 -13.28 -7.77
C MET A 61 7.60 -12.40 -7.61
N MET A 62 6.56 -12.99 -7.03
CA MET A 62 5.25 -12.38 -6.82
C MET A 62 4.55 -13.07 -5.64
N PRO A 63 3.94 -12.35 -4.70
CA PRO A 63 3.20 -12.96 -3.60
C PRO A 63 1.90 -13.61 -4.08
N ALA A 64 1.42 -14.61 -3.34
CA ALA A 64 0.11 -15.21 -3.49
C ALA A 64 -0.74 -14.85 -2.27
N VAL A 65 -1.52 -13.77 -2.37
CA VAL A 65 -2.25 -13.17 -1.23
C VAL A 65 -3.78 -13.19 -1.41
N LEU A 66 -4.28 -13.66 -2.55
CA LEU A 66 -5.71 -13.78 -2.78
C LEU A 66 -6.22 -15.14 -2.33
N HIS A 67 -7.36 -15.15 -1.66
CA HIS A 67 -8.11 -16.37 -1.35
C HIS A 67 -9.05 -16.69 -2.52
N GLU A 68 -9.11 -17.97 -2.91
CA GLU A 68 -10.09 -18.47 -3.88
C GLU A 68 -11.49 -18.63 -3.25
N ASP A 69 -11.57 -18.71 -1.92
CA ASP A 69 -12.80 -18.90 -1.17
C ASP A 69 -13.46 -17.55 -0.86
N GLU A 70 -14.52 -17.23 -1.60
CA GLU A 70 -15.30 -16.00 -1.47
C GLU A 70 -15.99 -15.85 -0.09
N SER A 71 -16.09 -16.92 0.69
CA SER A 71 -16.63 -16.86 2.06
C SER A 71 -15.66 -16.29 3.08
N LYS A 72 -14.37 -16.16 2.72
CA LYS A 72 -13.35 -15.60 3.57
C LYS A 72 -13.26 -14.09 3.42
N LEU A 73 -12.82 -13.44 4.49
CA LEU A 73 -12.50 -12.01 4.48
C LEU A 73 -11.39 -11.72 3.47
N SER A 74 -11.44 -10.55 2.86
CA SER A 74 -10.30 -10.07 2.05
C SER A 74 -9.07 -9.90 2.94
N ILE A 75 -7.88 -10.06 2.37
CA ILE A 75 -6.63 -9.86 3.09
C ILE A 75 -6.53 -8.47 3.74
N HIS A 76 -7.07 -7.44 3.07
CA HIS A 76 -7.15 -6.09 3.62
C HIS A 76 -8.05 -6.03 4.85
N ALA A 77 -9.19 -6.74 4.84
CA ALA A 77 -10.09 -6.81 5.99
C ALA A 77 -9.46 -7.60 7.14
N GLU A 78 -8.80 -8.72 6.87
CA GLU A 78 -8.13 -9.51 7.92
C GLU A 78 -7.08 -8.71 8.69
N VAL A 79 -6.19 -7.99 7.98
CA VAL A 79 -5.18 -7.15 8.63
C VAL A 79 -5.79 -5.90 9.24
N GLY A 80 -6.81 -5.33 8.59
CA GLY A 80 -7.55 -4.16 9.05
C GLY A 80 -8.26 -4.38 10.37
N ILE A 81 -8.96 -5.50 10.54
CA ILE A 81 -9.64 -5.89 11.78
C ILE A 81 -8.65 -6.01 12.93
N LYS A 82 -7.51 -6.66 12.70
CA LYS A 82 -6.47 -6.80 13.73
C LYS A 82 -5.93 -5.44 14.18
N ALA A 83 -5.63 -4.55 13.24
CA ALA A 83 -5.17 -3.19 13.54
C ALA A 83 -6.26 -2.37 14.25
N ALA A 84 -7.50 -2.46 13.78
CA ALA A 84 -8.66 -1.79 14.38
C ALA A 84 -8.87 -2.18 15.85
N GLN A 85 -8.84 -3.48 16.14
CA GLN A 85 -8.98 -3.98 17.52
C GLN A 85 -7.91 -3.44 18.47
N VAL A 86 -6.66 -3.32 17.99
CA VAL A 86 -5.56 -2.71 18.77
C VAL A 86 -5.81 -1.21 18.98
N ALA A 87 -6.21 -0.49 17.93
CA ALA A 87 -6.49 0.95 18.02
C ALA A 87 -7.67 1.25 18.94
N MET A 88 -8.77 0.51 18.82
CA MET A 88 -9.96 0.64 19.68
C MET A 88 -9.60 0.38 21.15
N LYS A 89 -8.84 -0.68 21.42
CA LYS A 89 -8.35 -0.97 22.78
C LYS A 89 -7.51 0.17 23.35
N ASN A 90 -6.58 0.69 22.55
CA ASN A 90 -5.69 1.78 22.99
C ASN A 90 -6.45 3.11 23.22
N ALA A 91 -7.51 3.33 22.44
CA ALA A 91 -8.41 4.48 22.58
C ALA A 91 -9.48 4.30 23.65
N ASN A 92 -9.59 3.11 24.25
CA ASN A 92 -10.64 2.77 25.22
C ASN A 92 -12.05 2.99 24.67
N VAL A 93 -12.29 2.55 23.43
CA VAL A 93 -13.59 2.60 22.74
C VAL A 93 -14.00 1.19 22.29
N THR A 94 -15.31 1.01 22.16
CA THR A 94 -15.95 -0.22 21.68
C THR A 94 -16.60 0.01 20.30
N SER A 95 -17.08 -1.03 19.65
CA SER A 95 -17.80 -0.90 18.38
C SER A 95 -19.05 0.00 18.46
N SER A 96 -19.68 0.07 19.62
CA SER A 96 -20.86 0.94 19.85
C SER A 96 -20.54 2.43 19.95
N ASP A 97 -19.26 2.78 20.15
CA ASP A 97 -18.81 4.15 20.26
C ASP A 97 -18.35 4.72 18.90
N ILE A 98 -18.30 3.89 17.85
CA ILE A 98 -17.81 4.27 16.52
C ILE A 98 -19.00 4.50 15.59
N ASP A 99 -19.02 5.68 14.95
CA ASP A 99 -20.07 6.12 14.04
C ASP A 99 -19.74 5.85 12.57
N ALA A 100 -18.43 5.75 12.23
CA ALA A 100 -18.00 5.53 10.86
C ALA A 100 -16.68 4.77 10.76
N VAL A 101 -16.50 4.05 9.64
CA VAL A 101 -15.24 3.41 9.24
C VAL A 101 -14.79 3.99 7.90
N ILE A 102 -13.61 4.60 7.89
CA ILE A 102 -12.97 5.11 6.67
C ILE A 102 -11.72 4.28 6.42
N LEU A 103 -11.67 3.61 5.28
CA LEU A 103 -10.49 2.87 4.87
C LEU A 103 -9.74 3.68 3.79
N GLY A 104 -8.48 3.99 4.05
CA GLY A 104 -7.59 4.64 3.10
C GLY A 104 -6.48 3.71 2.68
N THR A 105 -6.35 3.43 1.37
CA THR A 105 -5.33 2.53 0.84
C THR A 105 -4.90 2.96 -0.56
N SER A 106 -3.74 2.49 -1.01
CA SER A 106 -3.31 2.68 -2.39
C SER A 106 -4.10 1.80 -3.36
N HIS A 107 -4.47 0.60 -2.95
CA HIS A 107 -5.19 -0.39 -3.75
C HIS A 107 -6.14 -1.18 -2.85
N ALA A 108 -7.41 -1.19 -3.18
CA ALA A 108 -8.39 -2.03 -2.49
C ALA A 108 -8.42 -3.44 -3.09
N ALA A 109 -8.77 -4.44 -2.27
CA ALA A 109 -8.90 -5.82 -2.71
C ALA A 109 -9.96 -5.99 -3.82
N ARG A 110 -10.96 -5.11 -3.84
CA ARG A 110 -12.04 -5.08 -4.83
C ARG A 110 -12.69 -3.69 -4.87
N ASN A 111 -13.44 -3.42 -5.94
CA ASN A 111 -14.11 -2.12 -6.11
C ASN A 111 -15.37 -2.01 -5.23
N TYR A 112 -16.13 -3.09 -5.08
CA TYR A 112 -17.34 -3.18 -4.25
C TYR A 112 -17.67 -4.64 -3.90
N PRO A 113 -18.35 -4.93 -2.78
CA PRO A 113 -18.54 -3.98 -1.68
C PRO A 113 -17.20 -3.48 -1.14
N SER A 114 -17.18 -2.27 -0.57
CA SER A 114 -15.94 -1.70 -0.04
C SER A 114 -15.36 -2.56 1.09
N VAL A 115 -14.05 -2.55 1.26
CA VAL A 115 -13.39 -3.27 2.34
C VAL A 115 -13.74 -2.67 3.70
N ALA A 116 -13.98 -1.35 3.77
CA ALA A 116 -14.46 -0.70 4.98
C ALA A 116 -15.81 -1.26 5.45
N ILE A 117 -16.74 -1.57 4.51
CA ILE A 117 -18.04 -2.18 4.85
C ILE A 117 -17.85 -3.62 5.36
N GLU A 118 -16.92 -4.37 4.78
CA GLU A 118 -16.58 -5.71 5.24
C GLU A 118 -16.06 -5.69 6.68
N ILE A 119 -15.13 -4.78 7.00
CA ILE A 119 -14.59 -4.58 8.35
C ILE A 119 -15.68 -4.09 9.32
N GLN A 120 -16.51 -3.14 8.89
CA GLN A 120 -17.63 -2.62 9.67
C GLN A 120 -18.57 -3.74 10.11
N ASN A 121 -18.96 -4.61 9.16
CA ASN A 121 -19.84 -5.74 9.43
C ASN A 121 -19.22 -6.72 10.44
N GLU A 122 -17.95 -7.06 10.25
CA GLU A 122 -17.24 -8.02 11.10
C GLU A 122 -17.04 -7.49 12.53
N LEU A 123 -16.78 -6.20 12.69
CA LEU A 123 -16.65 -5.55 13.99
C LEU A 123 -17.99 -5.20 14.65
N GLY A 124 -19.12 -5.37 13.95
CA GLY A 124 -20.44 -5.01 14.44
C GLY A 124 -20.62 -3.51 14.67
N ILE A 125 -19.90 -2.67 13.92
CA ILE A 125 -20.00 -1.21 13.98
C ILE A 125 -21.26 -0.76 13.24
N ARG A 126 -22.01 0.18 13.82
CA ARG A 126 -23.17 0.82 13.19
C ARG A 126 -22.72 2.11 12.49
N GLY A 127 -23.58 2.65 11.61
CA GLY A 127 -23.31 3.90 10.89
C GLY A 127 -22.88 3.64 9.45
N TYR A 128 -21.87 4.36 8.94
CA TYR A 128 -21.46 4.28 7.54
C TYR A 128 -19.99 3.87 7.38
N ALA A 129 -19.67 3.33 6.21
CA ALA A 129 -18.30 2.95 5.88
C ALA A 129 -18.02 3.13 4.38
N TYR A 130 -16.80 3.51 4.04
CA TYR A 130 -16.35 3.64 2.65
C TYR A 130 -14.83 3.54 2.52
N ASP A 131 -14.38 3.17 1.31
CA ASP A 131 -12.97 3.17 0.92
C ASP A 131 -12.62 4.45 0.17
N MET A 132 -11.37 4.90 0.33
CA MET A 132 -10.78 5.96 -0.47
C MET A 132 -9.38 5.58 -0.95
N LEU A 133 -9.09 5.94 -2.21
CA LEU A 133 -7.84 5.64 -2.88
C LEU A 133 -7.11 6.94 -3.22
N VAL A 134 -6.09 7.30 -2.43
CA VAL A 134 -5.27 8.50 -2.64
C VAL A 134 -3.77 8.14 -2.60
N GLY A 135 -3.45 6.91 -3.03
CA GLY A 135 -2.08 6.41 -3.03
C GLY A 135 -1.44 6.48 -1.64
N CYS A 136 -0.16 6.82 -1.57
CA CYS A 136 0.60 6.90 -0.30
C CYS A 136 0.05 7.95 0.69
N SER A 137 -0.80 8.88 0.25
CA SER A 137 -1.40 9.92 1.09
C SER A 137 -2.76 9.53 1.68
N SER A 138 -3.24 8.31 1.41
CA SER A 138 -4.58 7.86 1.84
C SER A 138 -4.83 8.03 3.33
N THR A 139 -3.84 7.77 4.18
CA THR A 139 -3.95 7.96 5.63
C THR A 139 -4.24 9.43 5.99
N THR A 140 -3.49 10.37 5.41
CA THR A 140 -3.65 11.79 5.70
C THR A 140 -5.02 12.29 5.24
N PHE A 141 -5.46 11.88 4.06
CA PHE A 141 -6.79 12.23 3.54
C PHE A 141 -7.91 11.59 4.36
N ALA A 142 -7.76 10.34 4.78
CA ALA A 142 -8.76 9.65 5.62
C ALA A 142 -8.91 10.32 7.00
N ILE A 143 -7.80 10.69 7.64
CA ILE A 143 -7.84 11.46 8.89
C ILE A 143 -8.49 12.83 8.67
N ASN A 144 -8.18 13.52 7.55
CA ASN A 144 -8.84 14.79 7.21
C ASN A 144 -10.35 14.62 7.09
N ASN A 145 -10.82 13.57 6.41
CA ASN A 145 -12.26 13.30 6.26
C ASN A 145 -12.90 13.00 7.61
N ALA A 146 -12.27 12.15 8.44
CA ALA A 146 -12.75 11.87 9.79
C ALA A 146 -12.91 13.15 10.63
N VAL A 147 -11.91 14.06 10.60
CA VAL A 147 -12.01 15.35 11.30
C VAL A 147 -13.11 16.23 10.69
N SER A 148 -13.33 16.19 9.39
CA SER A 148 -14.41 16.94 8.74
C SER A 148 -15.79 16.42 9.13
N ASP A 149 -15.98 15.10 9.17
CA ASP A 149 -17.22 14.46 9.60
C ASP A 149 -17.56 14.80 11.07
N ILE A 150 -16.54 14.77 11.93
CA ILE A 150 -16.68 15.16 13.33
C ILE A 150 -17.00 16.66 13.48
N SER A 151 -16.32 17.51 12.72
CA SER A 151 -16.51 18.97 12.79
C SER A 151 -17.89 19.38 12.27
N SER A 152 -18.45 18.65 11.33
CA SER A 152 -19.81 18.87 10.80
C SER A 152 -20.91 18.30 11.69
N GLY A 153 -20.57 17.49 12.69
CA GLY A 153 -21.53 16.78 13.53
C GLY A 153 -22.12 15.53 12.90
N LEU A 154 -21.56 15.03 11.80
CA LEU A 154 -22.00 13.79 11.16
C LEU A 154 -21.57 12.55 11.98
N ALA A 155 -20.44 12.64 12.69
CA ALA A 155 -19.91 11.60 13.55
C ALA A 155 -19.28 12.22 14.81
N ASP A 156 -19.20 11.48 15.90
CA ASP A 156 -18.44 11.85 17.09
C ASP A 156 -17.12 11.04 17.18
N THR A 157 -17.12 9.82 16.66
CA THR A 157 -15.94 8.95 16.63
C THR A 157 -15.85 8.19 15.29
N VAL A 158 -14.71 8.28 14.65
CA VAL A 158 -14.42 7.63 13.35
C VAL A 158 -13.22 6.71 13.49
N LEU A 159 -13.34 5.50 12.99
CA LEU A 159 -12.25 4.55 12.87
C LEU A 159 -11.64 4.66 11.46
N VAL A 160 -10.41 5.14 11.38
CA VAL A 160 -9.61 5.21 10.16
C VAL A 160 -8.71 3.99 10.10
N ILE A 161 -8.74 3.24 8.99
CA ILE A 161 -7.95 2.03 8.79
C ILE A 161 -7.15 2.15 7.49
N ASN A 162 -5.85 1.83 7.55
CA ASN A 162 -4.95 1.96 6.42
C ASN A 162 -4.21 0.64 6.17
N PRO A 163 -4.85 -0.34 5.52
CA PRO A 163 -4.19 -1.55 5.08
C PRO A 163 -3.45 -1.27 3.78
N GLU A 164 -2.16 -1.57 3.74
CA GLU A 164 -1.34 -1.51 2.54
C GLU A 164 -0.79 -2.89 2.25
N ILE A 165 -1.34 -3.55 1.24
CA ILE A 165 -0.86 -4.82 0.69
C ILE A 165 -0.20 -4.48 -0.64
N SER A 166 1.04 -4.00 -0.54
CA SER A 166 1.74 -3.38 -1.66
C SER A 166 2.64 -4.35 -2.44
N THR A 167 2.97 -5.50 -1.84
CA THR A 167 3.86 -6.48 -2.47
C THR A 167 3.37 -7.03 -3.83
N PRO A 168 2.06 -7.17 -4.12
CA PRO A 168 1.59 -7.60 -5.44
C PRO A 168 1.89 -6.62 -6.57
N PHE A 169 2.19 -5.36 -6.27
CA PHE A 169 2.46 -4.30 -7.25
C PHE A 169 3.95 -4.05 -7.47
N VAL A 170 4.81 -4.69 -6.67
CA VAL A 170 6.26 -4.55 -6.78
C VAL A 170 6.78 -5.39 -7.93
N ASN A 171 7.56 -4.76 -8.82
CA ASN A 171 8.33 -5.51 -9.79
C ASN A 171 9.64 -6.01 -9.15
N TYR A 172 9.62 -7.24 -8.68
CA TYR A 172 10.78 -7.88 -8.03
C TYR A 172 11.93 -8.20 -8.98
N THR A 173 11.71 -8.08 -10.30
CA THR A 173 12.75 -8.26 -11.32
C THR A 173 13.52 -6.98 -11.66
N LYS A 174 13.15 -5.84 -11.06
CA LYS A 174 13.81 -4.54 -11.27
C LYS A 174 14.67 -4.16 -10.07
N ARG A 175 15.94 -3.85 -10.35
CA ARG A 175 16.97 -3.55 -9.36
C ARG A 175 16.64 -2.39 -8.43
N ASP A 176 15.96 -1.37 -8.91
CA ASP A 176 15.64 -0.13 -8.21
C ASP A 176 14.32 -0.18 -7.44
N ILE A 177 13.51 -1.23 -7.64
CA ILE A 177 12.14 -1.33 -7.09
C ILE A 177 11.95 -2.53 -6.16
N HIS A 178 12.67 -3.65 -6.36
CA HIS A 178 12.44 -4.93 -5.66
C HIS A 178 12.45 -4.89 -4.13
N PHE A 179 12.85 -3.80 -3.53
CA PHE A 179 12.98 -3.63 -2.07
C PHE A 179 12.07 -2.52 -1.49
N ILE A 180 11.35 -1.77 -2.35
CA ILE A 180 10.81 -0.47 -1.95
C ILE A 180 9.61 -0.59 -1.02
N PHE A 181 8.71 -1.55 -1.23
CA PHE A 181 7.49 -1.73 -0.46
C PHE A 181 7.48 -3.00 0.38
N GLY A 182 6.59 -3.02 1.35
CA GLY A 182 6.19 -4.16 2.15
C GLY A 182 4.70 -4.09 2.44
N ASP A 183 4.19 -5.00 3.25
CA ASP A 183 2.79 -5.07 3.63
C ASP A 183 2.61 -4.70 5.09
N GLY A 184 1.52 -4.04 5.41
CA GLY A 184 1.19 -3.65 6.77
C GLY A 184 -0.18 -3.02 6.90
N CYS A 185 -0.60 -2.78 8.13
CA CYS A 185 -1.83 -2.06 8.42
C CYS A 185 -1.69 -1.21 9.66
N VAL A 186 -2.24 -0.01 9.62
CA VAL A 186 -2.39 0.88 10.76
C VAL A 186 -3.87 1.24 10.93
N ALA A 187 -4.31 1.42 12.17
CA ALA A 187 -5.63 1.97 12.46
C ALA A 187 -5.52 3.12 13.46
N THR A 188 -6.38 4.11 13.30
CA THR A 188 -6.43 5.32 14.11
C THR A 188 -7.88 5.60 14.51
N VAL A 189 -8.12 5.80 15.80
CA VAL A 189 -9.40 6.33 16.27
C VAL A 189 -9.31 7.85 16.29
N VAL A 190 -10.19 8.50 15.54
CA VAL A 190 -10.35 9.98 15.55
C VAL A 190 -11.65 10.29 16.28
N SER A 191 -11.58 11.04 17.36
CA SER A 191 -12.76 11.32 18.21
C SER A 191 -12.81 12.78 18.61
N LYS A 192 -14.05 13.27 18.78
CA LYS A 192 -14.34 14.60 19.32
C LYS A 192 -13.85 14.75 20.76
N ASN A 193 -13.93 13.68 21.53
CA ASN A 193 -13.57 13.63 22.93
C ASN A 193 -12.22 12.96 23.14
N ASN A 194 -11.46 13.40 24.14
CA ASN A 194 -10.27 12.69 24.54
C ASN A 194 -10.65 11.39 25.27
N THR A 195 -10.40 10.25 24.66
CA THR A 195 -10.73 8.92 25.17
C THR A 195 -9.50 8.19 25.76
N SER A 196 -8.31 8.72 25.57
CA SER A 196 -7.05 8.08 25.96
C SER A 196 -5.99 9.08 26.42
N ASN A 197 -5.14 8.66 27.34
CA ASN A 197 -3.99 9.46 27.78
C ASN A 197 -2.89 9.62 26.70
N ASN A 198 -2.89 8.73 25.70
CA ASN A 198 -1.98 8.77 24.54
C ASN A 198 -2.72 9.29 23.32
N SER A 199 -3.11 10.55 23.33
CA SER A 199 -3.84 11.18 22.23
C SER A 199 -3.12 12.41 21.71
N PHE A 200 -3.36 12.74 20.44
CA PHE A 200 -2.88 13.92 19.77
C PHE A 200 -4.06 14.77 19.32
N LYS A 201 -3.96 16.07 19.50
CA LYS A 201 -4.96 16.99 18.97
C LYS A 201 -4.59 17.39 17.56
N VAL A 202 -5.51 17.25 16.62
CA VAL A 202 -5.36 17.83 15.27
C VAL A 202 -5.56 19.34 15.40
N ILE A 203 -4.52 20.10 15.13
CA ILE A 203 -4.51 21.57 15.29
C ILE A 203 -4.89 22.23 13.96
N ASP A 204 -4.31 21.77 12.84
CA ASP A 204 -4.52 22.33 11.53
C ASP A 204 -4.38 21.26 10.45
N ARG A 205 -4.89 21.53 9.24
CA ARG A 205 -4.90 20.61 8.11
C ARG A 205 -4.67 21.37 6.81
N LYS A 206 -3.74 20.89 6.00
CA LYS A 206 -3.51 21.41 4.64
C LYS A 206 -3.39 20.22 3.68
N LEU A 207 -4.21 20.19 2.65
CA LEU A 207 -4.17 19.18 1.61
C LEU A 207 -3.88 19.86 0.27
N ILE A 208 -2.93 19.31 -0.48
CA ILE A 208 -2.56 19.75 -1.81
C ILE A 208 -2.41 18.53 -2.71
N THR A 209 -2.88 18.61 -3.93
CA THR A 209 -2.70 17.56 -4.94
C THR A 209 -2.07 18.15 -6.20
N LYS A 210 -1.17 17.36 -6.80
CA LYS A 210 -0.54 17.69 -8.08
C LYS A 210 -0.47 16.44 -8.94
N PHE A 211 -0.95 16.53 -10.17
CA PHE A 211 -0.85 15.44 -11.13
C PHE A 211 0.59 15.28 -11.61
N SER A 212 1.08 14.02 -11.64
CA SER A 212 2.35 13.66 -12.24
C SER A 212 2.31 12.20 -12.74
N ASN A 213 2.85 11.97 -13.94
CA ASN A 213 3.07 10.63 -14.47
C ASN A 213 4.39 9.98 -13.99
N ASN A 214 5.18 10.71 -13.18
CA ASN A 214 6.45 10.20 -12.65
C ASN A 214 6.26 9.14 -11.55
N ILE A 215 5.04 9.01 -11.02
CA ILE A 215 4.65 7.95 -10.10
C ILE A 215 3.23 7.50 -10.43
N ARG A 216 3.03 6.21 -10.69
CA ARG A 216 1.71 5.67 -11.06
C ARG A 216 1.61 4.16 -10.84
N SER A 217 0.39 3.68 -10.82
CA SER A 217 0.03 2.28 -10.95
C SER A 217 -1.16 2.19 -11.89
N ASP A 218 -1.02 1.46 -12.98
CA ASP A 218 -2.05 1.32 -14.01
C ASP A 218 -2.92 0.07 -13.80
N TRP A 219 -2.72 -0.63 -12.67
CA TRP A 219 -3.55 -1.78 -12.32
C TRP A 219 -4.99 -1.36 -12.02
N SER A 220 -5.92 -1.71 -12.91
CA SER A 220 -7.34 -1.46 -12.71
C SER A 220 -8.18 -2.42 -13.57
N TYR A 221 -9.50 -2.48 -13.31
CA TYR A 221 -10.41 -3.27 -14.16
C TYR A 221 -10.45 -2.77 -15.62
N LEU A 222 -10.16 -1.48 -15.85
CA LEU A 222 -10.09 -0.91 -17.20
C LEU A 222 -8.88 -1.44 -17.99
N ALA A 223 -7.87 -2.01 -17.36
CA ALA A 223 -6.77 -2.65 -18.07
C ALA A 223 -7.22 -3.78 -19.00
N ARG A 224 -8.37 -4.42 -18.70
CA ARG A 224 -8.99 -5.43 -19.57
C ARG A 224 -9.56 -4.86 -20.87
N ALA A 225 -9.82 -3.56 -20.92
CA ALA A 225 -10.36 -2.83 -22.06
C ALA A 225 -9.28 -1.95 -22.74
N ALA A 226 -8.01 -2.22 -22.48
CA ALA A 226 -6.92 -1.53 -23.15
C ALA A 226 -6.96 -1.82 -24.65
N THR A 227 -6.72 -0.77 -25.47
CA THR A 227 -6.66 -0.90 -26.94
C THR A 227 -5.39 -1.59 -27.43
N ASP A 228 -4.33 -1.53 -26.62
CA ASP A 228 -3.05 -2.17 -26.87
C ASP A 228 -2.82 -3.30 -25.86
N GLU A 229 -2.07 -4.33 -26.24
CA GLU A 229 -1.66 -5.37 -25.30
C GLU A 229 -0.79 -4.76 -24.19
N LYS A 230 -1.28 -4.86 -22.95
CA LYS A 230 -0.53 -4.51 -21.76
C LYS A 230 0.23 -5.73 -21.27
N SER A 231 1.53 -5.61 -21.12
CA SER A 231 2.31 -6.63 -20.42
C SER A 231 1.99 -6.60 -18.92
N HIS A 232 2.27 -7.69 -18.22
CA HIS A 232 2.14 -7.69 -16.77
C HIS A 232 2.98 -6.58 -16.11
N GLU A 233 4.16 -6.30 -16.63
CA GLU A 233 5.05 -5.24 -16.15
C GLU A 233 4.44 -3.84 -16.28
N ASP A 234 3.66 -3.57 -17.34
CA ASP A 234 3.00 -2.27 -17.55
C ASP A 234 1.96 -1.94 -16.49
N LEU A 235 1.45 -2.97 -15.80
CA LEU A 235 0.44 -2.84 -14.76
C LEU A 235 1.04 -2.66 -13.36
N LEU A 236 2.34 -2.91 -13.20
CA LEU A 236 3.02 -2.80 -11.92
C LEU A 236 3.33 -1.34 -11.56
N PHE A 237 3.75 -1.15 -10.33
CA PHE A 237 4.15 0.16 -9.84
C PHE A 237 5.34 0.72 -10.64
N TYR A 238 5.19 1.97 -11.09
CA TYR A 238 6.22 2.72 -11.78
C TYR A 238 6.59 3.99 -11.00
N GLN A 239 7.88 4.26 -10.90
CA GLN A 239 8.38 5.49 -10.31
C GLN A 239 9.67 5.96 -10.99
N ASN A 240 9.72 7.25 -11.35
CA ASN A 240 10.95 7.98 -11.60
C ASN A 240 11.33 8.75 -10.32
N GLY A 241 12.12 8.11 -9.44
CA GLY A 241 12.39 8.62 -8.10
C GLY A 241 13.01 10.03 -8.07
N ASN A 242 13.94 10.35 -9.00
CA ASN A 242 14.55 11.68 -9.09
C ASN A 242 13.53 12.77 -9.44
N SER A 243 12.64 12.48 -10.38
CA SER A 243 11.60 13.43 -10.79
C SER A 243 10.57 13.64 -9.67
N VAL A 244 10.10 12.55 -9.05
CA VAL A 244 9.19 12.62 -7.90
C VAL A 244 9.78 13.44 -6.76
N PHE A 245 11.05 13.21 -6.40
CA PHE A 245 11.74 13.98 -5.35
C PHE A 245 11.74 15.48 -5.66
N LYS A 246 12.09 15.89 -6.89
CA LYS A 246 12.12 17.28 -7.32
C LYS A 246 10.73 17.94 -7.33
N GLU A 247 9.67 17.17 -7.54
CA GLU A 247 8.30 17.67 -7.54
C GLU A 247 7.73 17.81 -6.13
N VAL A 248 7.99 16.83 -5.25
CA VAL A 248 7.37 16.76 -3.92
C VAL A 248 8.06 17.68 -2.90
N CYS A 249 9.40 17.75 -2.90
CA CYS A 249 10.13 18.51 -1.89
C CYS A 249 9.73 19.99 -1.83
N PRO A 250 9.58 20.74 -2.94
CA PRO A 250 9.11 22.12 -2.88
C PRO A 250 7.69 22.24 -2.32
N MET A 251 6.79 21.32 -2.66
CA MET A 251 5.40 21.34 -2.18
C MET A 251 5.26 21.13 -0.67
N VAL A 252 6.17 20.33 -0.09
CA VAL A 252 6.15 20.05 1.36
C VAL A 252 6.82 21.19 2.15
N ALA A 253 7.72 21.95 1.53
CA ALA A 253 8.43 23.06 2.16
C ALA A 253 7.60 24.36 2.24
N GLU A 254 6.52 24.49 1.47
CA GLU A 254 5.53 25.59 1.50
C GLU A 254 4.48 25.37 2.59
#